data_776740848284103982dbb542f03f2dd4
#
_entry.id   776740848284103982dbb542f03f2dd4
#
_cell.length_a   1.000
_cell.length_b   1.000
_cell.length_c   1.000
_cell.angle_alpha   90.00
_cell.angle_beta   90.00
_cell.angle_gamma   90.00
#
_symmetry.space_group_name_H-M   'P 1'
#
loop_
_entity.id
_entity.type
_entity.pdbx_description
1 polymer ?
#
loop_
_entity_poly.entity_id
_entity_poly.type
_entity_poly.pdbx_seq_one_letter_code
_entity_poly.pdbx_strand_id
1 'polypeptide(L)'
;MQSLQELVSNMREHKGQWLHVVSGTVPVCKSGSKIHRLGELRLMSAQVYQIVDSFMNQGQKKKILLGEEVVTTVNVGENFQMRVHIYRQRGTLAFSGKLIPAKFATLMDLNFPEKLQRSFLKSNRGLILIAGSRDSGRTRTLNALLDAYAKQSSVHIVSLEDSIEGIFPRYDNSLISRRIYGFDVKDFESLEESLIKGDLNVLSVGEINNLDRLRLALNLSSRGILVIGTILGVDVEGVLMNLLKCFGGGLQFRMSVAEVLKGVYHRRTIQNLDGERYEIDESFVNYAPTRKHIRENHIQSIVSFMKTGGRSDCWDYSRSYQSLVDNGGLTVDEVPQKYR
;
A
#
# COMPACT_ATOMS: atom_id res chain seq x y z
N MET A 1 24.00 6.66 26.22
CA MET A 1 22.83 7.43 25.73
C MET A 1 22.15 6.58 24.67
N GLN A 2 20.86 6.25 24.80
CA GLN A 2 20.20 5.38 23.85
C GLN A 2 20.03 6.10 22.51
N SER A 3 20.57 5.53 21.45
CA SER A 3 20.37 6.02 20.07
C SER A 3 19.12 5.39 19.45
N LEU A 4 18.62 5.95 18.33
CA LEU A 4 17.54 5.31 17.58
C LEU A 4 17.91 3.89 17.14
N GLN A 5 19.17 3.66 16.76
CA GLN A 5 19.66 2.35 16.33
C GLN A 5 19.63 1.32 17.44
N GLU A 6 20.02 1.69 18.68
CA GLU A 6 19.93 0.82 19.85
C GLU A 6 18.46 0.47 20.19
N LEU A 7 17.57 1.47 20.16
CA LEU A 7 16.14 1.22 20.36
C LEU A 7 15.57 0.26 19.33
N VAL A 8 15.97 0.41 18.07
CA VAL A 8 15.56 -0.49 16.99
C VAL A 8 16.15 -1.89 17.15
N SER A 9 17.42 -2.00 17.59
CA SER A 9 18.03 -3.31 17.87
C SER A 9 17.24 -4.05 18.94
N ASN A 10 17.00 -3.42 20.08
CA ASN A 10 16.22 -4.00 21.18
C ASN A 10 14.79 -4.35 20.77
N MET A 11 14.14 -3.48 19.95
CA MET A 11 12.82 -3.76 19.41
C MET A 11 12.80 -5.03 18.54
N ARG A 12 13.85 -5.28 17.75
CA ARG A 12 13.96 -6.46 16.89
C ARG A 12 14.09 -7.76 17.66
N GLU A 13 14.77 -7.76 18.81
CA GLU A 13 14.84 -8.92 19.73
C GLU A 13 13.46 -9.39 20.18
N HIS A 14 12.53 -8.43 20.36
CA HIS A 14 11.12 -8.69 20.67
C HIS A 14 10.23 -8.90 19.44
N LYS A 15 10.80 -9.01 18.22
CA LYS A 15 10.05 -9.07 16.95
C LYS A 15 9.05 -7.90 16.80
N GLY A 16 9.41 -6.74 17.37
CA GLY A 16 8.59 -5.53 17.36
C GLY A 16 8.46 -4.95 15.94
N GLN A 17 7.28 -4.45 15.63
CA GLN A 17 7.00 -3.75 14.36
C GLN A 17 6.85 -2.25 14.54
N TRP A 18 6.41 -1.82 15.73
CA TRP A 18 6.23 -0.44 16.11
C TRP A 18 7.06 -0.09 17.32
N LEU A 19 7.71 1.06 17.27
CA LEU A 19 8.42 1.69 18.39
C LEU A 19 7.64 2.93 18.83
N HIS A 20 7.44 3.09 20.13
CA HIS A 20 6.82 4.28 20.71
C HIS A 20 7.74 4.87 21.76
N VAL A 21 8.07 6.15 21.60
CA VAL A 21 8.95 6.89 22.48
C VAL A 21 8.25 8.17 22.92
N VAL A 22 7.99 8.26 24.21
CA VAL A 22 7.34 9.40 24.86
C VAL A 22 8.24 9.91 25.97
N SER A 23 8.46 11.22 26.04
CA SER A 23 9.27 11.85 27.09
C SER A 23 8.76 11.50 28.49
N GLY A 24 9.69 11.15 29.38
CA GLY A 24 9.39 10.75 30.77
C GLY A 24 8.97 9.30 30.94
N THR A 25 8.93 8.51 29.87
CA THR A 25 8.55 7.09 29.91
C THR A 25 9.66 6.16 29.43
N VAL A 26 9.55 4.87 29.75
CA VAL A 26 10.38 3.84 29.14
C VAL A 26 9.89 3.60 27.71
N PRO A 27 10.78 3.58 26.70
CA PRO A 27 10.40 3.24 25.34
C PRO A 27 9.72 1.87 25.27
N VAL A 28 8.74 1.73 24.39
CA VAL A 28 8.03 0.46 24.19
C VAL A 28 7.99 0.07 22.74
N CYS A 29 7.98 -1.24 22.47
CA CYS A 29 7.67 -1.75 21.14
C CYS A 29 6.40 -2.59 21.16
N LYS A 30 5.73 -2.64 20.01
CA LYS A 30 4.54 -3.47 19.78
C LYS A 30 4.86 -4.60 18.80
N SER A 31 4.61 -5.84 19.23
CA SER A 31 4.70 -7.05 18.42
C SER A 31 3.33 -7.73 18.40
N GLY A 32 2.62 -7.67 17.27
CA GLY A 32 1.23 -8.10 17.18
C GLY A 32 0.33 -7.32 18.16
N SER A 33 -0.30 -8.02 19.11
CA SER A 33 -1.13 -7.42 20.17
C SER A 33 -0.35 -7.11 21.46
N LYS A 34 0.91 -7.56 21.58
CA LYS A 34 1.70 -7.42 22.81
C LYS A 34 2.56 -6.16 22.77
N ILE A 35 2.69 -5.51 23.93
CA ILE A 35 3.58 -4.37 24.15
C ILE A 35 4.73 -4.81 25.06
N HIS A 36 5.96 -4.54 24.63
CA HIS A 36 7.19 -4.85 25.38
C HIS A 36 7.93 -3.57 25.74
N ARG A 37 8.43 -3.45 26.96
CA ARG A 37 9.31 -2.37 27.36
C ARG A 37 10.72 -2.62 26.84
N LEU A 38 11.36 -1.57 26.35
CA LEU A 38 12.74 -1.62 25.84
C LEU A 38 13.72 -1.12 26.89
N GLY A 39 14.00 -1.97 27.86
CA GLY A 39 14.83 -1.67 29.04
C GLY A 39 14.04 -1.09 30.21
N GLU A 40 14.74 -0.47 31.16
CA GLU A 40 14.16 0.08 32.41
C GLU A 40 14.26 1.61 32.50
N LEU A 41 15.11 2.22 31.67
CA LEU A 41 15.40 3.66 31.76
C LEU A 41 14.31 4.47 31.05
N ARG A 42 13.83 5.49 31.76
CA ARG A 42 12.95 6.51 31.18
C ARG A 42 13.76 7.50 30.36
N LEU A 43 13.30 7.82 29.16
CA LEU A 43 13.92 8.85 28.33
C LEU A 43 13.35 10.21 28.69
N MET A 44 14.21 11.11 29.16
CA MET A 44 13.82 12.49 29.45
C MET A 44 13.68 13.31 28.17
N SER A 45 12.98 14.44 28.22
CA SER A 45 12.68 15.27 27.04
C SER A 45 13.93 15.72 26.28
N ALA A 46 15.04 16.01 26.94
CA ALA A 46 16.29 16.32 26.27
C ALA A 46 16.84 15.15 25.44
N GLN A 47 16.72 13.92 25.94
CA GLN A 47 17.17 12.72 25.25
C GLN A 47 16.29 12.39 24.03
N VAL A 48 14.96 12.50 24.18
CA VAL A 48 14.02 12.32 23.06
C VAL A 48 14.29 13.38 21.99
N TYR A 49 14.50 14.64 22.38
CA TYR A 49 14.87 15.71 21.46
C TYR A 49 16.15 15.37 20.68
N GLN A 50 17.21 14.92 21.35
CA GLN A 50 18.48 14.57 20.72
C GLN A 50 18.32 13.40 19.72
N ILE A 51 17.53 12.37 20.07
CA ILE A 51 17.24 11.26 19.16
C ILE A 51 16.54 11.79 17.90
N VAL A 52 15.49 12.60 18.07
CA VAL A 52 14.72 13.15 16.96
C VAL A 52 15.56 14.13 16.12
N ASP A 53 16.36 14.97 16.76
CA ASP A 53 17.24 15.95 16.11
C ASP A 53 18.29 15.29 15.22
N SER A 54 18.76 14.09 15.58
CA SER A 54 19.80 13.36 14.86
C SER A 54 19.40 12.94 13.43
N PHE A 55 18.11 12.85 13.14
CA PHE A 55 17.63 12.40 11.83
C PHE A 55 16.70 13.38 11.12
N MET A 56 16.35 14.53 11.72
CA MET A 56 15.57 15.56 11.06
C MET A 56 16.43 16.52 10.23
N ASN A 57 15.94 16.89 9.05
CA ASN A 57 16.50 17.98 8.28
C ASN A 57 16.01 19.37 8.78
N GLN A 58 16.61 20.45 8.30
CA GLN A 58 16.29 21.83 8.72
C GLN A 58 14.81 22.21 8.48
N GLY A 59 14.23 21.77 7.35
CA GLY A 59 12.83 22.05 7.05
C GLY A 59 11.86 21.35 8.02
N GLN A 60 12.18 20.11 8.38
CA GLN A 60 11.41 19.32 9.37
C GLN A 60 11.52 19.92 10.77
N LYS A 61 12.73 20.37 11.18
CA LYS A 61 12.94 21.08 12.46
C LYS A 61 12.09 22.35 12.52
N LYS A 62 12.03 23.13 11.43
CA LYS A 62 11.19 24.33 11.35
C LYS A 62 9.70 24.00 11.52
N LYS A 63 9.20 22.95 10.90
CA LYS A 63 7.80 22.50 11.07
C LYS A 63 7.48 22.14 12.52
N ILE A 64 8.34 21.36 13.17
CA ILE A 64 8.19 21.02 14.60
C ILE A 64 8.19 22.26 15.51
N LEU A 65 9.01 23.26 15.21
CA LEU A 65 9.01 24.52 15.95
C LEU A 65 7.71 25.31 15.79
N LEU A 66 7.08 25.22 14.62
CA LEU A 66 5.75 25.82 14.35
C LEU A 66 4.58 25.02 14.94
N GLY A 67 4.86 23.90 15.62
CA GLY A 67 3.82 23.06 16.23
C GLY A 67 3.21 22.03 15.27
N GLU A 68 3.74 21.89 14.06
CA GLU A 68 3.28 20.91 13.09
C GLU A 68 3.86 19.52 13.41
N GLU A 69 3.12 18.47 13.01
CA GLU A 69 3.61 17.09 13.06
C GLU A 69 4.45 16.77 11.82
N VAL A 70 5.43 15.88 11.98
CA VAL A 70 6.32 15.48 10.88
C VAL A 70 6.32 13.99 10.72
N VAL A 71 6.12 13.52 9.48
CA VAL A 71 6.36 12.13 9.10
C VAL A 71 7.60 12.08 8.22
N THR A 72 8.53 11.18 8.54
CA THR A 72 9.77 10.99 7.79
C THR A 72 10.19 9.53 7.80
N THR A 73 11.06 9.15 6.86
CA THR A 73 11.66 7.81 6.81
C THR A 73 13.15 7.91 7.07
N VAL A 74 13.65 7.06 7.96
CA VAL A 74 15.03 7.04 8.44
C VAL A 74 15.64 5.67 8.19
N ASN A 75 16.88 5.61 7.73
CA ASN A 75 17.61 4.35 7.65
C ASN A 75 18.05 3.90 9.05
N VAL A 76 17.71 2.66 9.40
CA VAL A 76 18.03 2.06 10.71
C VAL A 76 18.78 0.75 10.50
N GLY A 77 19.96 0.86 9.90
CA GLY A 77 20.81 -0.23 9.45
C GLY A 77 20.70 -0.50 7.96
N GLU A 78 21.41 -1.52 7.47
CA GLU A 78 21.51 -1.79 6.03
C GLU A 78 20.23 -2.33 5.40
N ASN A 79 19.44 -3.09 6.17
CA ASN A 79 18.29 -3.85 5.66
C ASN A 79 16.94 -3.31 6.14
N PHE A 80 16.92 -2.20 6.89
CA PHE A 80 15.70 -1.65 7.46
C PHE A 80 15.64 -0.14 7.39
N GLN A 81 14.44 0.33 7.20
CA GLN A 81 14.05 1.73 7.38
C GLN A 81 13.01 1.82 8.49
N MET A 82 12.88 2.99 9.09
CA MET A 82 11.81 3.27 10.02
C MET A 82 11.05 4.50 9.53
N ARG A 83 9.76 4.35 9.31
CA ARG A 83 8.86 5.48 9.10
C ARG A 83 8.49 6.04 10.46
N VAL A 84 8.90 7.27 10.72
CA VAL A 84 8.78 7.94 12.02
C VAL A 84 7.76 9.05 11.91
N HIS A 85 6.76 9.03 12.79
CA HIS A 85 5.82 10.12 13.04
C HIS A 85 6.23 10.85 14.31
N ILE A 86 6.57 12.13 14.19
CA ILE A 86 7.04 13.00 15.27
C ILE A 86 5.92 13.98 15.60
N TYR A 87 5.57 14.08 16.86
CA TYR A 87 4.50 14.93 17.35
C TYR A 87 4.82 15.48 18.74
N ARG A 88 4.01 16.45 19.21
CA ARG A 88 4.10 16.97 20.59
C ARG A 88 3.08 16.30 21.48
N GLN A 89 3.51 15.94 22.68
CA GLN A 89 2.65 15.43 23.74
C GLN A 89 3.04 16.10 25.08
N ARG A 90 2.09 16.75 25.75
CA ARG A 90 2.31 17.48 27.01
C ARG A 90 3.48 18.49 26.91
N GLY A 91 3.57 19.21 25.80
CA GLY A 91 4.61 20.20 25.56
C GLY A 91 5.99 19.66 25.18
N THR A 92 6.20 18.35 25.23
CA THR A 92 7.47 17.68 24.86
C THR A 92 7.35 16.91 23.54
N LEU A 93 8.49 16.54 22.95
CA LEU A 93 8.49 15.69 21.76
C LEU A 93 8.22 14.23 22.12
N ALA A 94 7.48 13.59 21.25
CA ALA A 94 7.27 12.15 21.21
C ALA A 94 7.37 11.68 19.76
N PHE A 95 7.62 10.39 19.54
CA PHE A 95 7.54 9.82 18.22
C PHE A 95 7.08 8.36 18.25
N SER A 96 6.45 7.97 17.14
CA SER A 96 6.11 6.57 16.86
C SER A 96 6.80 6.15 15.56
N GLY A 97 7.48 5.02 15.55
CA GLY A 97 8.19 4.51 14.39
C GLY A 97 7.70 3.14 13.96
N LYS A 98 7.41 2.95 12.66
CA LYS A 98 7.13 1.63 12.07
C LYS A 98 8.38 1.13 11.37
N LEU A 99 8.85 -0.07 11.74
CA LEU A 99 9.98 -0.71 11.08
C LEU A 99 9.54 -1.28 9.73
N ILE A 100 10.31 -1.01 8.69
CA ILE A 100 10.04 -1.37 7.31
C ILE A 100 11.30 -2.03 6.73
N PRO A 101 11.20 -3.17 6.02
CA PRO A 101 12.31 -3.68 5.25
C PRO A 101 12.80 -2.65 4.22
N ALA A 102 14.12 -2.47 4.11
CA ALA A 102 14.69 -1.55 3.12
C ALA A 102 14.52 -2.08 1.68
N LYS A 103 14.53 -3.39 1.51
CA LYS A 103 14.29 -4.05 0.21
C LYS A 103 12.81 -4.40 0.07
N PHE A 104 12.28 -4.23 -1.12
CA PHE A 104 10.92 -4.67 -1.44
C PHE A 104 10.86 -6.19 -1.58
N ALA A 105 9.71 -6.75 -1.16
CA ALA A 105 9.36 -8.12 -1.51
C ALA A 105 9.09 -8.21 -3.02
N THR A 106 9.49 -9.31 -3.64
CA THR A 106 9.14 -9.61 -5.02
C THR A 106 7.69 -10.14 -5.11
N LEU A 107 7.12 -10.21 -6.31
CA LEU A 107 5.81 -10.83 -6.52
C LEU A 107 5.81 -12.31 -6.10
N MET A 108 6.93 -12.99 -6.24
CA MET A 108 7.11 -14.39 -5.81
C MET A 108 7.10 -14.50 -4.28
N ASP A 109 7.80 -13.62 -3.56
CA ASP A 109 7.80 -13.57 -2.08
C ASP A 109 6.41 -13.28 -1.50
N LEU A 110 5.55 -12.64 -2.30
CA LEU A 110 4.18 -12.33 -1.93
C LEU A 110 3.17 -13.40 -2.36
N ASN A 111 3.63 -14.50 -2.95
CA ASN A 111 2.78 -15.53 -3.56
C ASN A 111 1.75 -14.93 -4.53
N PHE A 112 2.14 -13.87 -5.26
CA PHE A 112 1.24 -13.22 -6.21
C PHE A 112 0.91 -14.15 -7.37
N PRO A 113 -0.40 -14.37 -7.70
CA PRO A 113 -0.79 -15.38 -8.66
C PRO A 113 -0.21 -15.14 -10.06
N GLU A 114 0.54 -16.11 -10.62
CA GLU A 114 1.23 -15.97 -11.91
C GLU A 114 0.32 -15.56 -13.07
N LYS A 115 -0.90 -16.13 -13.13
CA LYS A 115 -1.84 -15.82 -14.22
C LYS A 115 -2.26 -14.36 -14.18
N LEU A 116 -2.48 -13.82 -12.97
CA LEU A 116 -2.78 -12.41 -12.77
C LEU A 116 -1.57 -11.53 -13.06
N GLN A 117 -0.39 -11.96 -12.61
CA GLN A 117 0.87 -11.29 -12.94
C GLN A 117 1.03 -11.13 -14.45
N ARG A 118 0.84 -12.20 -15.22
CA ARG A 118 0.90 -12.15 -16.69
C ARG A 118 -0.16 -11.22 -17.29
N SER A 119 -1.38 -11.20 -16.75
CA SER A 119 -2.44 -10.30 -17.20
C SER A 119 -2.10 -8.84 -16.94
N PHE A 120 -1.60 -8.52 -15.75
CA PHE A 120 -1.26 -7.15 -15.37
C PHE A 120 -0.01 -6.67 -16.12
N LEU A 121 1.08 -7.42 -16.11
CA LEU A 121 2.36 -7.03 -16.73
C LEU A 121 2.30 -6.91 -18.28
N LYS A 122 1.30 -7.50 -18.93
CA LYS A 122 1.01 -7.26 -20.35
C LYS A 122 0.29 -5.93 -20.60
N SER A 123 -0.26 -5.30 -19.56
CA SER A 123 -0.99 -4.06 -19.70
C SER A 123 0.00 -2.90 -19.81
N ASN A 124 -0.11 -2.10 -20.86
CA ASN A 124 0.68 -0.90 -21.08
C ASN A 124 -0.12 0.40 -20.90
N ARG A 125 -1.40 0.30 -20.55
CA ARG A 125 -2.32 1.43 -20.33
C ARG A 125 -3.52 1.01 -19.47
N GLY A 126 -4.16 1.99 -18.86
CA GLY A 126 -5.38 1.80 -18.05
C GLY A 126 -5.08 1.80 -16.56
N LEU A 127 -6.04 1.42 -15.74
CA LEU A 127 -6.00 1.49 -14.27
C LEU A 127 -5.98 0.09 -13.65
N ILE A 128 -4.99 -0.19 -12.82
CA ILE A 128 -4.91 -1.39 -11.96
C ILE A 128 -5.06 -0.94 -10.52
N LEU A 129 -5.95 -1.58 -9.76
CA LEU A 129 -6.19 -1.30 -8.36
C LEU A 129 -5.73 -2.47 -7.48
N ILE A 130 -4.88 -2.15 -6.51
CA ILE A 130 -4.47 -3.09 -5.45
C ILE A 130 -5.26 -2.72 -4.19
N ALA A 131 -6.19 -3.59 -3.82
CA ALA A 131 -7.15 -3.34 -2.76
C ALA A 131 -6.88 -4.16 -1.50
N GLY A 132 -7.44 -3.73 -0.38
CA GLY A 132 -7.37 -4.45 0.88
C GLY A 132 -7.59 -3.55 2.09
N SER A 133 -7.69 -4.14 3.27
CA SER A 133 -7.76 -3.44 4.54
C SER A 133 -6.40 -2.81 4.91
N ARG A 134 -6.35 -2.08 6.02
CA ARG A 134 -5.08 -1.62 6.60
C ARG A 134 -4.20 -2.83 6.94
N ASP A 135 -2.90 -2.67 6.70
CA ASP A 135 -1.87 -3.70 6.96
C ASP A 135 -2.01 -5.01 6.15
N SER A 136 -2.87 -5.05 5.12
CA SER A 136 -3.02 -6.20 4.21
C SER A 136 -1.89 -6.35 3.18
N GLY A 137 -0.88 -5.48 3.21
CA GLY A 137 0.25 -5.54 2.28
C GLY A 137 0.03 -4.84 0.92
N ARG A 138 -0.99 -3.98 0.77
CA ARG A 138 -1.27 -3.23 -0.47
C ARG A 138 -0.03 -2.54 -1.05
N THR A 139 0.66 -1.73 -0.24
CA THR A 139 1.87 -1.00 -0.65
C THR A 139 3.00 -1.96 -1.03
N ARG A 140 3.15 -3.08 -0.31
CA ARG A 140 4.14 -4.12 -0.66
C ARG A 140 3.85 -4.73 -2.02
N THR A 141 2.58 -5.04 -2.31
CA THR A 141 2.16 -5.59 -3.60
C THR A 141 2.32 -4.56 -4.73
N LEU A 142 1.96 -3.29 -4.48
CA LEU A 142 2.18 -2.19 -5.42
C LEU A 142 3.66 -2.08 -5.79
N ASN A 143 4.55 -2.00 -4.80
CA ASN A 143 5.99 -1.88 -5.03
C ASN A 143 6.57 -3.10 -5.75
N ALA A 144 6.10 -4.31 -5.43
CA ALA A 144 6.49 -5.53 -6.14
C ALA A 144 6.06 -5.54 -7.61
N LEU A 145 4.88 -4.98 -7.92
CA LEU A 145 4.42 -4.81 -9.31
C LEU A 145 5.27 -3.77 -10.04
N LEU A 146 5.57 -2.62 -9.42
CA LEU A 146 6.43 -1.60 -10.03
C LEU A 146 7.83 -2.14 -10.33
N ASP A 147 8.41 -2.90 -9.39
CA ASP A 147 9.70 -3.59 -9.57
C ASP A 147 9.64 -4.59 -10.73
N ALA A 148 8.56 -5.36 -10.83
CA ALA A 148 8.37 -6.32 -11.92
C ALA A 148 8.22 -5.63 -13.29
N TYR A 149 7.47 -4.52 -13.37
CA TYR A 149 7.39 -3.71 -14.59
C TYR A 149 8.75 -3.15 -14.99
N ALA A 150 9.50 -2.58 -14.04
CA ALA A 150 10.82 -2.01 -14.30
C ALA A 150 11.86 -3.04 -14.76
N LYS A 151 11.72 -4.31 -14.32
CA LYS A 151 12.59 -5.42 -14.74
C LYS A 151 12.26 -5.99 -16.11
N GLN A 152 10.98 -5.98 -16.50
CA GLN A 152 10.53 -6.63 -17.74
C GLN A 152 10.48 -5.69 -18.94
N SER A 153 10.48 -4.38 -18.72
CA SER A 153 10.21 -3.39 -19.75
C SER A 153 11.20 -2.23 -19.66
N SER A 154 11.36 -1.47 -20.75
CA SER A 154 12.06 -0.17 -20.72
C SER A 154 11.02 0.91 -20.46
N VAL A 155 10.87 1.34 -19.20
CA VAL A 155 9.80 2.24 -18.78
C VAL A 155 10.28 3.33 -17.84
N HIS A 156 9.69 4.51 -17.97
CA HIS A 156 9.76 5.55 -16.97
C HIS A 156 8.52 5.44 -16.05
N ILE A 157 8.75 5.14 -14.80
CA ILE A 157 7.74 5.04 -13.74
C ILE A 157 7.85 6.26 -12.83
N VAL A 158 6.74 6.96 -12.60
CA VAL A 158 6.64 7.94 -11.52
C VAL A 158 5.81 7.36 -10.40
N SER A 159 6.34 7.36 -9.18
CA SER A 159 5.63 6.92 -7.97
C SER A 159 5.30 8.13 -7.11
N LEU A 160 4.01 8.37 -6.88
CA LEU A 160 3.50 9.40 -5.98
C LEU A 160 3.16 8.75 -4.64
N GLU A 161 3.76 9.22 -3.58
CA GLU A 161 3.71 8.58 -2.27
C GLU A 161 3.43 9.59 -1.16
N ASP A 162 2.77 9.16 -0.10
CA ASP A 162 2.62 9.98 1.12
C ASP A 162 3.94 9.99 1.93
N SER A 163 4.72 8.92 1.82
CA SER A 163 6.08 8.82 2.37
C SER A 163 6.86 7.76 1.59
N ILE A 164 8.14 8.04 1.30
CA ILE A 164 9.01 7.10 0.60
C ILE A 164 9.40 5.98 1.56
N GLU A 165 8.99 4.75 1.22
CA GLU A 165 9.34 3.52 1.94
C GLU A 165 10.11 2.57 1.02
N GLY A 166 11.17 1.94 1.54
CA GLY A 166 12.02 1.02 0.78
C GLY A 166 12.86 1.70 -0.30
N ILE A 167 13.70 0.92 -0.93
CA ILE A 167 14.63 1.37 -1.98
C ILE A 167 14.48 0.45 -3.18
N PHE A 168 14.11 1.00 -4.34
CA PHE A 168 14.15 0.27 -5.60
C PHE A 168 15.61 0.02 -6.01
N PRO A 169 15.94 -1.15 -6.56
CA PRO A 169 17.25 -1.37 -7.15
C PRO A 169 17.47 -0.45 -8.36
N ARG A 170 18.69 -0.41 -8.85
CA ARG A 170 18.96 0.21 -10.16
C ARG A 170 18.52 -0.77 -11.26
N TYR A 171 17.93 -0.22 -12.30
CA TYR A 171 17.50 -0.96 -13.49
C TYR A 171 18.32 -0.48 -14.69
N ASP A 172 18.69 -1.39 -15.58
CA ASP A 172 19.51 -1.04 -16.75
C ASP A 172 18.72 -0.23 -17.78
N ASN A 173 17.42 -0.54 -17.94
CA ASN A 173 16.59 0.03 -19.00
C ASN A 173 15.35 0.77 -18.48
N SER A 174 15.22 0.97 -17.18
CA SER A 174 14.04 1.61 -16.59
C SER A 174 14.44 2.63 -15.54
N LEU A 175 13.59 3.64 -15.36
CA LEU A 175 13.74 4.67 -14.34
C LEU A 175 12.52 4.70 -13.44
N ILE A 176 12.72 4.71 -12.12
CA ILE A 176 11.65 4.98 -11.14
C ILE A 176 11.94 6.31 -10.44
N SER A 177 11.13 7.31 -10.75
CA SER A 177 11.14 8.63 -10.11
C SER A 177 10.10 8.66 -9.00
N ARG A 178 10.48 9.04 -7.77
CA ARG A 178 9.59 9.05 -6.61
C ARG A 178 9.32 10.48 -6.15
N ARG A 179 8.06 10.83 -5.92
CA ARG A 179 7.62 12.16 -5.48
C ARG A 179 6.69 12.04 -4.27
N ILE A 180 6.84 12.94 -3.30
CA ILE A 180 6.07 12.96 -2.06
C ILE A 180 4.95 13.98 -2.16
N TYR A 181 3.71 13.56 -1.88
CA TYR A 181 2.57 14.46 -1.76
C TYR A 181 2.78 15.50 -0.64
N GLY A 182 2.45 16.76 -0.95
CA GLY A 182 2.60 17.89 -0.02
C GLY A 182 4.03 18.41 0.13
N PHE A 183 5.03 17.72 -0.45
CA PHE A 183 6.42 18.17 -0.48
C PHE A 183 6.89 18.46 -1.91
N ASP A 184 6.93 17.42 -2.76
CA ASP A 184 7.33 17.54 -4.17
C ASP A 184 6.13 17.90 -5.07
N VAL A 185 4.93 17.59 -4.62
CA VAL A 185 3.65 17.80 -5.32
C VAL A 185 2.73 18.60 -4.42
N LYS A 186 2.39 19.83 -4.82
CA LYS A 186 1.52 20.73 -4.05
C LYS A 186 0.08 20.75 -4.56
N ASP A 187 -0.10 20.65 -5.86
CA ASP A 187 -1.41 20.60 -6.50
C ASP A 187 -1.45 19.54 -7.61
N PHE A 188 -2.65 19.04 -7.89
CA PHE A 188 -2.86 17.95 -8.84
C PHE A 188 -2.95 18.42 -10.29
N GLU A 189 -3.32 19.68 -10.55
CA GLU A 189 -3.50 20.21 -11.91
C GLU A 189 -2.14 20.42 -12.57
N SER A 190 -1.23 21.12 -11.91
CA SER A 190 0.15 21.31 -12.39
C SER A 190 0.91 20.00 -12.45
N LEU A 191 0.60 19.04 -11.54
CA LEU A 191 1.17 17.71 -11.58
C LEU A 191 0.76 16.96 -12.85
N GLU A 192 -0.54 16.93 -13.20
CA GLU A 192 -1.04 16.23 -14.38
C GLU A 192 -0.34 16.70 -15.65
N GLU A 193 -0.22 18.03 -15.83
CA GLU A 193 0.51 18.58 -16.95
C GLU A 193 2.00 18.19 -16.97
N SER A 194 2.65 18.25 -15.81
CA SER A 194 4.06 17.86 -15.67
C SER A 194 4.29 16.40 -16.02
N LEU A 195 3.39 15.51 -15.62
CA LEU A 195 3.48 14.07 -15.90
C LEU A 195 3.30 13.77 -17.39
N ILE A 196 2.36 14.46 -18.05
CA ILE A 196 2.11 14.30 -19.50
C ILE A 196 3.32 14.75 -20.32
N LYS A 197 3.97 15.86 -19.91
CA LYS A 197 5.17 16.39 -20.58
C LYS A 197 6.43 15.57 -20.32
N GLY A 198 6.43 14.70 -19.31
CA GLY A 198 7.60 13.99 -18.78
C GLY A 198 7.87 12.60 -19.36
N ASP A 199 7.27 12.22 -20.51
CA ASP A 199 7.43 10.91 -21.15
C ASP A 199 7.18 9.74 -20.18
N LEU A 200 6.06 9.80 -19.48
CA LEU A 200 5.67 8.84 -18.48
C LEU A 200 5.00 7.60 -19.10
N ASN A 201 5.47 6.40 -18.75
CA ASN A 201 4.84 5.15 -19.16
C ASN A 201 3.92 4.58 -18.07
N VAL A 202 4.37 4.62 -16.81
CA VAL A 202 3.64 4.06 -15.67
C VAL A 202 3.58 5.08 -14.53
N LEU A 203 2.38 5.32 -14.02
CA LEU A 203 2.15 6.13 -12.82
C LEU A 203 1.71 5.24 -11.66
N SER A 204 2.38 5.34 -10.53
CA SER A 204 1.85 4.90 -9.24
C SER A 204 1.25 6.10 -8.51
N VAL A 205 -0.03 6.04 -8.16
CA VAL A 205 -0.72 7.13 -7.43
C VAL A 205 -0.76 6.90 -5.91
N GLY A 206 -0.03 5.88 -5.41
CA GLY A 206 -0.10 5.54 -3.99
C GLY A 206 -1.51 5.14 -3.56
N GLU A 207 -1.99 5.63 -2.42
CA GLU A 207 -3.34 5.35 -1.95
C GLU A 207 -4.37 6.34 -2.55
N ILE A 208 -5.35 5.80 -3.28
CA ILE A 208 -6.50 6.56 -3.79
C ILE A 208 -7.51 6.71 -2.65
N ASN A 209 -7.39 7.77 -1.88
CA ASN A 209 -8.20 8.06 -0.70
C ASN A 209 -9.09 9.29 -0.84
N ASN A 210 -9.01 9.99 -1.98
CA ASN A 210 -9.82 11.15 -2.29
C ASN A 210 -10.13 11.25 -3.79
N LEU A 211 -11.03 12.18 -4.13
CA LEU A 211 -11.52 12.36 -5.49
C LEU A 211 -10.44 12.88 -6.44
N ASP A 212 -9.52 13.71 -5.98
CA ASP A 212 -8.49 14.31 -6.84
C ASP A 212 -7.48 13.25 -7.29
N ARG A 213 -7.05 12.37 -6.41
CA ARG A 213 -6.20 11.21 -6.78
C ARG A 213 -6.91 10.27 -7.75
N LEU A 214 -8.21 10.05 -7.57
CA LEU A 214 -8.98 9.21 -8.49
C LEU A 214 -9.13 9.87 -9.85
N ARG A 215 -9.42 11.18 -9.92
CA ARG A 215 -9.51 11.94 -11.17
C ARG A 215 -8.18 11.90 -11.92
N LEU A 216 -7.06 12.17 -11.24
CA LEU A 216 -5.72 12.04 -11.81
C LEU A 216 -5.52 10.65 -12.43
N ALA A 217 -5.85 9.58 -11.66
CA ALA A 217 -5.70 8.21 -12.11
C ALA A 217 -6.53 7.92 -13.37
N LEU A 218 -7.79 8.34 -13.40
CA LEU A 218 -8.69 8.13 -14.54
C LEU A 218 -8.28 8.95 -15.77
N ASN A 219 -7.92 10.23 -15.58
CA ASN A 219 -7.50 11.10 -16.66
C ASN A 219 -6.23 10.57 -17.35
N LEU A 220 -5.20 10.23 -16.59
CA LEU A 220 -3.95 9.70 -17.17
C LEU A 220 -4.15 8.31 -17.79
N SER A 221 -4.98 7.46 -17.19
CA SER A 221 -5.34 6.16 -17.77
C SER A 221 -6.05 6.30 -19.11
N SER A 222 -6.95 7.28 -19.26
CA SER A 222 -7.66 7.56 -20.51
C SER A 222 -6.75 8.11 -21.62
N ARG A 223 -5.64 8.73 -21.24
CA ARG A 223 -4.59 9.23 -22.14
C ARG A 223 -3.56 8.15 -22.56
N GLY A 224 -3.77 6.90 -22.14
CA GLY A 224 -2.91 5.79 -22.55
C GLY A 224 -1.78 5.46 -21.59
N ILE A 225 -1.69 6.12 -20.43
CA ILE A 225 -0.70 5.81 -19.38
C ILE A 225 -1.23 4.63 -18.54
N LEU A 226 -0.34 3.73 -18.14
CA LEU A 226 -0.68 2.72 -17.15
C LEU A 226 -0.63 3.34 -15.76
N VAL A 227 -1.76 3.32 -15.06
CA VAL A 227 -1.85 3.79 -13.67
C VAL A 227 -2.07 2.62 -12.73
N ILE A 228 -1.29 2.57 -11.65
CA ILE A 228 -1.43 1.57 -10.59
C ILE A 228 -1.64 2.31 -9.27
N GLY A 229 -2.72 2.00 -8.57
CA GLY A 229 -3.02 2.61 -7.28
C GLY A 229 -3.44 1.61 -6.24
N THR A 230 -3.32 1.99 -4.96
CA THR A 230 -3.91 1.22 -3.87
C THR A 230 -5.21 1.85 -3.41
N ILE A 231 -6.15 1.05 -2.94
CA ILE A 231 -7.43 1.52 -2.45
C ILE A 231 -7.88 0.70 -1.23
N LEU A 232 -8.53 1.35 -0.27
CA LEU A 232 -9.15 0.67 0.87
C LEU A 232 -10.43 -0.03 0.42
N GLY A 233 -10.63 -1.25 0.90
CA GLY A 233 -11.83 -2.02 0.67
C GLY A 233 -11.84 -3.31 1.47
N VAL A 234 -12.99 -3.95 1.58
CA VAL A 234 -13.18 -5.23 2.29
C VAL A 234 -13.14 -6.42 1.35
N ASP A 235 -13.54 -6.22 0.10
CA ASP A 235 -13.53 -7.18 -1.00
C ASP A 235 -13.63 -6.44 -2.35
N VAL A 236 -13.51 -7.15 -3.47
CA VAL A 236 -13.62 -6.57 -4.82
C VAL A 236 -15.00 -5.96 -5.05
N GLU A 237 -16.07 -6.58 -4.55
CA GLU A 237 -17.42 -6.04 -4.64
C GLU A 237 -17.51 -4.66 -3.98
N GLY A 238 -17.08 -4.55 -2.71
CA GLY A 238 -17.08 -3.30 -1.95
C GLY A 238 -16.21 -2.23 -2.60
N VAL A 239 -15.05 -2.60 -3.16
CA VAL A 239 -14.19 -1.67 -3.91
C VAL A 239 -14.92 -1.12 -5.14
N LEU A 240 -15.54 -1.98 -5.96
CA LEU A 240 -16.28 -1.54 -7.14
C LEU A 240 -17.51 -0.72 -6.78
N MET A 241 -18.24 -1.10 -5.73
CA MET A 241 -19.39 -0.31 -5.24
C MET A 241 -18.95 1.07 -4.78
N ASN A 242 -17.88 1.18 -3.98
CA ASN A 242 -17.36 2.45 -3.50
C ASN A 242 -16.85 3.31 -4.67
N LEU A 243 -16.09 2.73 -5.58
CA LEU A 243 -15.59 3.41 -6.77
C LEU A 243 -16.73 4.01 -7.60
N LEU A 244 -17.79 3.23 -7.84
CA LEU A 244 -18.90 3.66 -8.72
C LEU A 244 -19.96 4.54 -8.03
N LYS A 245 -20.10 4.48 -6.69
CA LYS A 245 -21.09 5.26 -5.93
C LYS A 245 -20.51 6.51 -5.29
N CYS A 246 -19.38 6.38 -4.60
CA CYS A 246 -18.87 7.45 -3.74
C CYS A 246 -18.12 8.55 -4.50
N PHE A 247 -17.59 8.24 -5.69
CA PHE A 247 -16.77 9.19 -6.45
C PHE A 247 -17.51 9.87 -7.61
N GLY A 248 -18.85 9.90 -7.58
CA GLY A 248 -19.63 10.69 -8.53
C GLY A 248 -20.66 9.92 -9.35
N GLY A 249 -20.73 8.60 -9.26
CA GLY A 249 -21.85 7.70 -9.66
C GLY A 249 -22.56 7.87 -11.00
N GLY A 250 -22.35 8.98 -11.70
CA GLY A 250 -23.04 9.29 -12.97
C GLY A 250 -22.60 8.36 -14.11
N LEU A 251 -23.44 8.29 -15.15
CA LEU A 251 -23.18 7.41 -16.30
C LEU A 251 -21.81 7.65 -16.94
N GLN A 252 -21.42 8.91 -17.14
CA GLN A 252 -20.13 9.26 -17.73
C GLN A 252 -18.96 8.76 -16.90
N PHE A 253 -19.04 8.86 -15.57
CA PHE A 253 -18.02 8.34 -14.68
C PHE A 253 -17.91 6.81 -14.79
N ARG A 254 -19.04 6.10 -14.77
CA ARG A 254 -19.06 4.64 -14.95
C ARG A 254 -18.51 4.20 -16.32
N MET A 255 -18.80 4.95 -17.37
CA MET A 255 -18.23 4.70 -18.70
C MET A 255 -16.71 4.86 -18.68
N SER A 256 -16.18 5.93 -18.07
CA SER A 256 -14.74 6.13 -17.93
C SER A 256 -14.08 4.99 -17.16
N VAL A 257 -14.63 4.61 -16.00
CA VAL A 257 -14.11 3.49 -15.22
C VAL A 257 -14.15 2.18 -16.03
N ALA A 258 -15.27 1.88 -16.70
CA ALA A 258 -15.42 0.66 -17.49
C ALA A 258 -14.38 0.56 -18.61
N GLU A 259 -13.98 1.68 -19.20
CA GLU A 259 -13.01 1.72 -20.29
C GLU A 259 -11.57 1.54 -19.79
N VAL A 260 -11.20 2.24 -18.71
CA VAL A 260 -9.80 2.28 -18.28
C VAL A 260 -9.44 1.21 -17.24
N LEU A 261 -10.40 0.73 -16.44
CA LEU A 261 -10.12 -0.28 -15.41
C LEU A 261 -9.64 -1.58 -16.06
N LYS A 262 -8.46 -2.05 -15.70
CA LYS A 262 -7.89 -3.33 -16.12
C LYS A 262 -8.23 -4.44 -15.14
N GLY A 263 -8.21 -4.14 -13.85
CA GLY A 263 -8.55 -5.10 -12.82
C GLY A 263 -8.38 -4.57 -11.42
N VAL A 264 -8.89 -5.36 -10.49
CA VAL A 264 -8.76 -5.16 -9.05
C VAL A 264 -8.20 -6.45 -8.46
N TYR A 265 -7.09 -6.35 -7.75
CA TYR A 265 -6.56 -7.41 -6.92
C TYR A 265 -6.76 -7.04 -5.46
N HIS A 266 -7.49 -7.85 -4.74
CA HIS A 266 -7.77 -7.60 -3.33
C HIS A 266 -7.08 -8.64 -2.46
N ARG A 267 -6.44 -8.17 -1.40
CA ARG A 267 -5.73 -9.02 -0.43
C ARG A 267 -6.12 -8.66 0.99
N ARG A 268 -6.28 -9.67 1.82
CA ARG A 268 -6.48 -9.50 3.25
C ARG A 268 -5.76 -10.59 4.04
N THR A 269 -5.43 -10.27 5.28
CA THR A 269 -4.91 -11.23 6.28
C THR A 269 -6.07 -11.73 7.11
N ILE A 270 -6.16 -13.04 7.26
CA ILE A 270 -7.06 -13.73 8.18
C ILE A 270 -6.25 -14.42 9.28
N GLN A 271 -6.91 -14.82 10.35
CA GLN A 271 -6.29 -15.55 11.46
C GLN A 271 -7.16 -16.77 11.77
N ASN A 272 -6.52 -17.95 11.92
CA ASN A 272 -7.22 -19.15 12.36
C ASN A 272 -7.41 -19.15 13.90
N LEU A 273 -8.09 -20.14 14.41
CA LEU A 273 -8.37 -20.27 15.85
C LEU A 273 -7.08 -20.43 16.69
N ASP A 274 -6.02 -20.97 16.12
CA ASP A 274 -4.71 -21.12 16.76
C ASP A 274 -3.90 -19.82 16.76
N GLY A 275 -4.39 -18.76 16.12
CA GLY A 275 -3.74 -17.47 16.05
C GLY A 275 -2.74 -17.34 14.89
N GLU A 276 -2.63 -18.32 14.01
CA GLU A 276 -1.80 -18.25 12.82
C GLU A 276 -2.41 -17.33 11.77
N ARG A 277 -1.57 -16.62 11.02
CA ARG A 277 -2.00 -15.64 10.04
C ARG A 277 -1.78 -16.15 8.63
N TYR A 278 -2.83 -16.06 7.83
CA TYR A 278 -2.83 -16.42 6.42
C TYR A 278 -3.24 -15.23 5.56
N GLU A 279 -2.63 -15.13 4.39
CA GLU A 279 -3.00 -14.13 3.39
C GLU A 279 -3.89 -14.80 2.35
N ILE A 280 -5.05 -14.21 2.12
CA ILE A 280 -6.01 -14.65 1.10
C ILE A 280 -6.28 -13.54 0.12
N ASP A 281 -6.60 -13.91 -1.09
CA ASP A 281 -6.83 -12.96 -2.17
C ASP A 281 -8.04 -13.30 -3.03
N GLU A 282 -8.51 -12.28 -3.74
CA GLU A 282 -9.47 -12.38 -4.82
C GLU A 282 -9.09 -11.42 -5.94
N SER A 283 -9.50 -11.71 -7.14
CA SER A 283 -9.14 -10.94 -8.31
C SER A 283 -10.27 -10.79 -9.30
N PHE A 284 -10.39 -9.60 -9.83
CA PHE A 284 -11.25 -9.26 -10.94
C PHE A 284 -10.41 -8.62 -12.05
N VAL A 285 -10.42 -9.20 -13.23
CA VAL A 285 -9.86 -8.61 -14.45
C VAL A 285 -11.01 -8.21 -15.38
N ASN A 286 -10.95 -6.96 -15.85
CA ASN A 286 -12.03 -6.35 -16.61
C ASN A 286 -11.90 -6.67 -18.11
N TYR A 287 -12.85 -7.44 -18.61
CA TYR A 287 -12.95 -7.84 -20.01
C TYR A 287 -14.13 -7.16 -20.73
N ALA A 288 -14.21 -7.33 -22.02
CA ALA A 288 -15.28 -6.74 -22.81
C ALA A 288 -16.71 -7.04 -22.28
N PRO A 289 -17.05 -8.28 -21.88
CA PRO A 289 -18.37 -8.54 -21.27
C PRO A 289 -18.60 -7.83 -19.94
N THR A 290 -17.58 -7.78 -19.06
CA THR A 290 -17.72 -7.18 -17.72
C THR A 290 -17.77 -5.66 -17.77
N ARG A 291 -17.25 -5.02 -18.82
CA ARG A 291 -17.37 -3.55 -19.02
C ARG A 291 -18.82 -3.10 -19.07
N LYS A 292 -19.72 -3.91 -19.68
CA LYS A 292 -21.15 -3.64 -19.70
C LYS A 292 -21.71 -3.57 -18.27
N HIS A 293 -21.36 -4.55 -17.44
CA HIS A 293 -21.84 -4.59 -16.05
C HIS A 293 -21.35 -3.39 -15.23
N ILE A 294 -20.13 -2.90 -15.44
CA ILE A 294 -19.63 -1.68 -14.80
C ILE A 294 -20.46 -0.45 -15.25
N ARG A 295 -20.69 -0.29 -16.56
CA ARG A 295 -21.48 0.83 -17.13
C ARG A 295 -22.90 0.86 -16.59
N GLU A 296 -23.54 -0.31 -16.51
CA GLU A 296 -24.91 -0.49 -16.05
C GLU A 296 -25.03 -0.58 -14.51
N ASN A 297 -23.89 -0.52 -13.78
CA ASN A 297 -23.82 -0.68 -12.32
C ASN A 297 -24.34 -2.04 -11.83
N HIS A 298 -24.19 -3.08 -12.62
CA HIS A 298 -24.58 -4.46 -12.28
C HIS A 298 -23.44 -5.21 -11.59
N ILE A 299 -23.03 -4.75 -10.40
CA ILE A 299 -21.86 -5.30 -9.69
C ILE A 299 -22.07 -6.78 -9.30
N GLN A 300 -23.30 -7.17 -8.96
CA GLN A 300 -23.62 -8.58 -8.63
C GLN A 300 -23.34 -9.53 -9.78
N SER A 301 -23.49 -9.08 -11.03
CA SER A 301 -23.12 -9.88 -12.21
C SER A 301 -21.60 -10.09 -12.31
N ILE A 302 -20.81 -9.11 -11.87
CA ILE A 302 -19.34 -9.22 -11.79
C ILE A 302 -18.95 -10.24 -10.71
N VAL A 303 -19.57 -10.16 -9.52
CA VAL A 303 -19.33 -11.10 -8.42
C VAL A 303 -19.69 -12.55 -8.85
N SER A 304 -20.82 -12.71 -9.52
CA SER A 304 -21.22 -14.02 -10.06
C SER A 304 -20.20 -14.54 -11.09
N PHE A 305 -19.69 -13.68 -11.96
CA PHE A 305 -18.65 -14.02 -12.91
C PHE A 305 -17.35 -14.48 -12.23
N MET A 306 -16.94 -13.83 -11.14
CA MET A 306 -15.76 -14.22 -10.36
C MET A 306 -15.95 -15.60 -9.72
N LYS A 307 -17.14 -15.88 -9.16
CA LYS A 307 -17.48 -17.17 -8.52
C LYS A 307 -17.51 -18.34 -9.50
N THR A 308 -18.06 -18.14 -10.69
CA THR A 308 -18.18 -19.21 -11.68
C THR A 308 -16.85 -19.59 -12.33
N GLY A 309 -15.76 -18.86 -12.01
CA GLY A 309 -14.44 -19.17 -12.53
C GLY A 309 -14.33 -19.06 -14.04
N GLY A 310 -15.14 -18.20 -14.67
CA GLY A 310 -15.20 -18.02 -16.12
C GLY A 310 -13.85 -17.69 -16.77
N ARG A 311 -12.87 -17.28 -15.97
CA ARG A 311 -11.47 -17.06 -16.36
C ARG A 311 -10.52 -17.35 -15.21
N SER A 312 -9.36 -17.87 -15.56
CA SER A 312 -8.34 -18.29 -14.60
C SER A 312 -7.62 -17.14 -13.85
N ASP A 313 -7.84 -15.89 -14.25
CA ASP A 313 -7.34 -14.66 -13.64
C ASP A 313 -8.45 -13.85 -12.93
N CYS A 314 -9.67 -14.44 -12.80
CA CYS A 314 -10.76 -13.91 -12.00
C CYS A 314 -11.22 -14.99 -11.03
N TRP A 315 -11.25 -14.67 -9.73
CA TRP A 315 -11.72 -15.55 -8.66
C TRP A 315 -12.15 -14.74 -7.45
N ASP A 316 -13.03 -15.31 -6.64
CA ASP A 316 -13.38 -14.80 -5.31
C ASP A 316 -12.57 -15.50 -4.21
N TYR A 317 -12.79 -15.14 -2.97
CA TYR A 317 -12.09 -15.73 -1.83
C TYR A 317 -12.32 -17.24 -1.62
N SER A 318 -13.38 -17.84 -2.17
CA SER A 318 -13.66 -19.28 -2.04
C SER A 318 -12.45 -20.11 -2.44
N ARG A 319 -11.74 -19.71 -3.51
CA ARG A 319 -10.52 -20.38 -3.97
C ARG A 319 -9.39 -20.36 -2.93
N SER A 320 -9.16 -19.20 -2.32
CA SER A 320 -8.11 -19.05 -1.30
C SER A 320 -8.48 -19.84 -0.02
N TYR A 321 -9.74 -19.78 0.39
CA TYR A 321 -10.22 -20.57 1.53
C TYR A 321 -10.12 -22.07 1.29
N GLN A 322 -10.53 -22.56 0.11
CA GLN A 322 -10.43 -23.96 -0.24
C GLN A 322 -8.97 -24.44 -0.18
N SER A 323 -8.05 -23.67 -0.75
CA SER A 323 -6.61 -23.99 -0.71
C SER A 323 -6.08 -24.07 0.73
N LEU A 324 -6.54 -23.21 1.65
CA LEU A 324 -6.13 -23.26 3.04
C LEU A 324 -6.71 -24.48 3.77
N VAL A 325 -7.94 -24.87 3.47
CA VAL A 325 -8.56 -26.08 4.03
C VAL A 325 -7.83 -27.31 3.53
N ASP A 326 -7.54 -27.41 2.24
CA ASP A 326 -6.83 -28.54 1.63
C ASP A 326 -5.41 -28.72 2.20
N ASN A 327 -4.75 -27.62 2.58
CA ASN A 327 -3.41 -27.61 3.17
C ASN A 327 -3.42 -27.67 4.71
N GLY A 328 -4.60 -27.83 5.35
CA GLY A 328 -4.70 -27.93 6.81
C GLY A 328 -4.48 -26.62 7.58
N GLY A 329 -4.44 -25.48 6.90
CA GLY A 329 -4.29 -24.15 7.53
C GLY A 329 -5.60 -23.64 8.17
N LEU A 330 -6.74 -24.12 7.70
CA LEU A 330 -8.07 -23.84 8.23
C LEU A 330 -8.92 -25.10 8.28
N THR A 331 -9.85 -25.15 9.21
CA THR A 331 -10.96 -26.11 9.18
C THR A 331 -12.12 -25.57 8.34
N VAL A 332 -12.98 -26.46 7.86
CA VAL A 332 -14.18 -26.04 7.09
C VAL A 332 -15.07 -25.08 7.89
N ASP A 333 -15.12 -25.26 9.22
CA ASP A 333 -15.96 -24.43 10.09
C ASP A 333 -15.43 -23.00 10.26
N GLU A 334 -14.14 -22.78 10.08
CA GLU A 334 -13.51 -21.45 10.08
C GLU A 334 -13.75 -20.66 8.79
N VAL A 335 -14.18 -21.32 7.73
CA VAL A 335 -14.51 -20.65 6.46
C VAL A 335 -15.88 -19.97 6.58
N PRO A 336 -15.97 -18.66 6.27
CA PRO A 336 -17.25 -17.96 6.27
C PRO A 336 -18.27 -18.62 5.33
N GLN A 337 -19.53 -18.74 5.78
CA GLN A 337 -20.59 -19.44 5.04
C GLN A 337 -20.74 -19.00 3.57
N LYS A 338 -20.51 -17.72 3.26
CA LYS A 338 -20.61 -17.19 1.89
C LYS A 338 -19.50 -17.70 0.94
N TYR A 339 -18.46 -18.35 1.47
CA TYR A 339 -17.30 -18.85 0.72
C TYR A 339 -17.11 -20.39 0.84
N ARG A 340 -18.03 -21.06 1.49
CA ARG A 340 -18.10 -22.55 1.56
C ARG A 340 -18.61 -23.16 0.27
#